data_72730bbbf49efa1f14677c20e79c7bdf
#
_entry.id   72730bbbf49efa1f14677c20e79c7bdf
#
_cell.length_a   1.000
_cell.length_b   1.000
_cell.length_c   1.000
_cell.angle_alpha   90.00
_cell.angle_beta   90.00
_cell.angle_gamma   90.00
#
_symmetry.space_group_name_H-M   'P 1'
#
loop_
_entity.id
_entity.type
_entity.pdbx_description
1 polymer ?
#
loop_
_entity_poly.entity_id
_entity_poly.type
_entity_poly.pdbx_seq_one_letter_code
_entity_poly.pdbx_strand_id
1 'polypeptide(L)'
;MPKEKINAKAKVKVKVKAKAQAKAKTARRQGAEVPVAKREHPILGPLSKICLALPEAVRRDLNDHADFRVRGKVFAYFLNNHHSDGIVSVCCKSELGENVDRASREPERFYLPAYIGHRGWFGLRLDLGAVDWEEVRNLVELSYDLAAPKKLVNAR
;
A
#
# COMPACT_ATOMS: atom_id res chain seq x y z
N MET A 1 -48.46 -24.91 18.66
CA MET A 1 -47.11 -25.28 18.24
C MET A 1 -46.82 -24.88 16.78
N PRO A 2 -47.15 -23.65 16.36
CA PRO A 2 -46.86 -23.27 14.98
C PRO A 2 -45.43 -22.74 14.71
N LYS A 3 -44.59 -22.58 15.73
CA LYS A 3 -43.27 -21.97 15.58
C LYS A 3 -42.19 -22.89 14.99
N GLU A 4 -42.29 -24.20 15.10
CA GLU A 4 -41.29 -25.13 14.57
C GLU A 4 -41.35 -25.35 13.07
N LYS A 5 -42.54 -25.22 12.45
CA LYS A 5 -42.71 -25.42 11.00
C LYS A 5 -42.15 -24.27 10.14
N ILE A 6 -42.04 -23.07 10.69
CA ILE A 6 -41.52 -21.90 9.97
C ILE A 6 -39.97 -21.94 9.91
N ASN A 7 -39.31 -22.46 10.95
CA ASN A 7 -37.83 -22.59 10.98
C ASN A 7 -37.27 -23.63 10.00
N ALA A 8 -37.98 -24.72 9.77
CA ALA A 8 -37.55 -25.76 8.84
C ALA A 8 -37.61 -25.29 7.38
N LYS A 9 -38.62 -24.49 6.99
CA LYS A 9 -38.72 -23.91 5.64
C LYS A 9 -37.65 -22.84 5.38
N ALA A 10 -37.29 -22.04 6.37
CA ALA A 10 -36.24 -21.03 6.25
C ALA A 10 -34.85 -21.67 6.10
N LYS A 11 -34.56 -22.74 6.82
CA LYS A 11 -33.30 -23.51 6.68
C LYS A 11 -33.12 -24.16 5.30
N VAL A 12 -34.21 -24.67 4.72
CA VAL A 12 -34.16 -25.26 3.36
C VAL A 12 -33.91 -24.21 2.30
N LYS A 13 -34.54 -23.01 2.40
CA LYS A 13 -34.29 -21.91 1.46
C LYS A 13 -32.85 -21.41 1.47
N VAL A 14 -32.22 -21.34 2.64
CA VAL A 14 -30.82 -20.91 2.78
C VAL A 14 -29.87 -21.92 2.15
N LYS A 15 -30.09 -23.22 2.30
CA LYS A 15 -29.29 -24.28 1.66
C LYS A 15 -29.37 -24.25 0.14
N VAL A 16 -30.55 -23.98 -0.41
CA VAL A 16 -30.77 -23.90 -1.88
C VAL A 16 -30.04 -22.67 -2.46
N LYS A 17 -30.09 -21.52 -1.79
CA LYS A 17 -29.35 -20.32 -2.21
C LYS A 17 -27.82 -20.53 -2.17
N ALA A 18 -27.30 -21.20 -1.16
CA ALA A 18 -25.87 -21.50 -1.07
C ALA A 18 -25.38 -22.44 -2.19
N LYS A 19 -26.18 -23.45 -2.55
CA LYS A 19 -25.85 -24.34 -3.71
C LYS A 19 -25.90 -23.60 -5.05
N ALA A 20 -26.86 -22.72 -5.26
CA ALA A 20 -26.96 -21.92 -6.48
C ALA A 20 -25.79 -20.94 -6.63
N GLN A 21 -25.33 -20.32 -5.55
CA GLN A 21 -24.15 -19.44 -5.56
C GLN A 21 -22.85 -20.22 -5.80
N ALA A 22 -22.71 -21.42 -5.28
CA ALA A 22 -21.55 -22.28 -5.53
C ALA A 22 -21.47 -22.73 -6.99
N LYS A 23 -22.59 -23.07 -7.63
CA LYS A 23 -22.66 -23.40 -9.07
C LYS A 23 -22.33 -22.19 -9.96
N ALA A 24 -22.79 -20.99 -9.62
CA ALA A 24 -22.48 -19.77 -10.36
C ALA A 24 -20.99 -19.40 -10.30
N LYS A 25 -20.31 -19.64 -9.17
CA LYS A 25 -18.87 -19.46 -9.03
C LYS A 25 -18.06 -20.46 -9.87
N THR A 26 -18.54 -21.69 -10.03
CA THR A 26 -17.83 -22.74 -10.79
C THR A 26 -17.97 -22.49 -12.30
N ALA A 27 -19.12 -22.03 -12.77
CA ALA A 27 -19.36 -21.72 -14.17
C ALA A 27 -18.52 -20.52 -14.67
N ARG A 28 -18.21 -19.54 -13.81
CA ARG A 28 -17.34 -18.38 -14.15
C ARG A 28 -15.86 -18.74 -14.35
N ARG A 29 -15.41 -19.90 -13.89
CA ARG A 29 -14.00 -20.34 -14.05
C ARG A 29 -13.68 -20.93 -15.43
N GLN A 30 -14.66 -21.24 -16.25
CA GLN A 30 -14.46 -21.89 -17.55
C GLN A 30 -14.25 -20.93 -18.73
N GLY A 31 -14.06 -19.65 -18.49
CA GLY A 31 -13.76 -18.66 -19.52
C GLY A 31 -12.77 -17.61 -19.03
N ALA A 32 -11.89 -17.96 -18.07
CA ALA A 32 -10.92 -17.01 -17.54
C ALA A 32 -9.90 -16.70 -18.64
N GLU A 33 -10.02 -15.51 -19.24
CA GLU A 33 -8.89 -14.85 -19.86
C GLU A 33 -7.71 -14.91 -18.91
N VAL A 34 -6.56 -15.40 -19.41
CA VAL A 34 -5.29 -15.33 -18.69
C VAL A 34 -5.12 -13.89 -18.22
N PRO A 35 -4.98 -13.61 -16.92
CA PRO A 35 -4.84 -12.26 -16.45
C PRO A 35 -3.69 -11.61 -17.21
N VAL A 36 -3.98 -10.58 -18.01
CA VAL A 36 -2.93 -9.70 -18.52
C VAL A 36 -2.19 -9.22 -17.30
N ALA A 37 -0.94 -9.62 -17.15
CA ALA A 37 -0.11 -9.22 -16.03
C ALA A 37 -0.22 -7.70 -15.90
N LYS A 38 -0.79 -7.23 -14.79
CA LYS A 38 -1.02 -5.81 -14.57
C LYS A 38 0.34 -5.13 -14.68
N ARG A 39 0.50 -4.26 -15.68
CA ARG A 39 1.76 -3.57 -15.90
C ARG A 39 2.09 -2.76 -14.65
N GLU A 40 3.29 -2.97 -14.14
CA GLU A 40 3.81 -2.20 -13.01
C GLU A 40 3.78 -0.70 -13.33
N HIS A 41 3.38 0.12 -12.36
CA HIS A 41 3.37 1.57 -12.54
C HIS A 41 4.80 2.08 -12.83
N PRO A 42 5.00 2.96 -13.83
CA PRO A 42 6.34 3.41 -14.26
C PRO A 42 7.22 3.97 -13.13
N ILE A 43 6.61 4.60 -12.13
CA ILE A 43 7.31 5.17 -10.95
C ILE A 43 7.73 4.08 -9.96
N LEU A 44 7.00 2.97 -9.88
CA LEU A 44 7.27 1.93 -8.89
C LEU A 44 8.60 1.19 -9.13
N GLY A 45 8.99 0.99 -10.38
CA GLY A 45 10.25 0.35 -10.74
C GLY A 45 11.48 1.11 -10.21
N PRO A 46 11.67 2.40 -10.56
CA PRO A 46 12.75 3.22 -10.02
C PRO A 46 12.74 3.35 -8.50
N LEU A 47 11.56 3.55 -7.89
CA LEU A 47 11.40 3.60 -6.43
C LEU A 47 11.83 2.27 -5.78
N SER A 48 11.44 1.15 -6.36
CA SER A 48 11.82 -0.18 -5.85
C SER A 48 13.33 -0.38 -5.87
N LYS A 49 14.02 0.08 -6.91
CA LYS A 49 15.49 0.01 -6.98
C LYS A 49 16.14 0.78 -5.83
N ILE A 50 15.63 1.96 -5.50
CA ILE A 50 16.14 2.78 -4.38
C ILE A 50 15.89 2.05 -3.06
N CYS A 51 14.68 1.60 -2.79
CA CYS A 51 14.32 0.97 -1.53
C CYS A 51 15.03 -0.38 -1.33
N LEU A 52 15.14 -1.20 -2.38
CA LEU A 52 15.74 -2.53 -2.31
C LEU A 52 17.28 -2.51 -2.32
N ALA A 53 17.92 -1.38 -2.60
CA ALA A 53 19.33 -1.19 -2.42
C ALA A 53 19.73 -1.10 -0.93
N LEU A 54 18.77 -0.86 -0.04
CA LEU A 54 19.02 -0.78 1.40
C LEU A 54 19.15 -2.17 2.04
N PRO A 55 20.00 -2.34 3.06
CA PRO A 55 20.24 -3.65 3.67
C PRO A 55 18.96 -4.32 4.17
N GLU A 56 18.80 -5.60 3.85
CA GLU A 56 17.66 -6.42 4.25
C GLU A 56 16.27 -5.83 3.91
N ALA A 57 16.22 -4.90 2.96
CA ALA A 57 14.96 -4.35 2.49
C ALA A 57 14.20 -5.37 1.66
N VAL A 58 12.90 -5.48 1.90
CA VAL A 58 11.98 -6.33 1.14
C VAL A 58 10.78 -5.53 0.68
N ARG A 59 10.27 -5.83 -0.51
CA ARG A 59 9.05 -5.25 -1.07
C ARG A 59 7.90 -6.22 -0.90
N ARG A 60 6.74 -5.68 -0.58
CA ARG A 60 5.47 -6.39 -0.61
C ARG A 60 4.46 -5.64 -1.47
N ASP A 61 3.91 -6.33 -2.45
CA ASP A 61 2.89 -5.77 -3.33
C ASP A 61 1.50 -5.86 -2.71
N LEU A 62 0.74 -4.78 -2.81
CA LEU A 62 -0.60 -4.61 -2.26
C LEU A 62 -1.53 -4.05 -3.35
N ASN A 63 -1.89 -4.86 -4.32
CA ASN A 63 -2.65 -4.46 -5.51
C ASN A 63 -1.94 -3.35 -6.29
N ASP A 64 -2.47 -2.12 -6.26
CA ASP A 64 -1.91 -0.92 -6.91
C ASP A 64 -0.86 -0.19 -6.07
N HIS A 65 -0.63 -0.66 -4.85
CA HIS A 65 0.30 -0.10 -3.89
C HIS A 65 1.45 -1.07 -3.62
N ALA A 66 2.49 -0.60 -2.96
CA ALA A 66 3.54 -1.44 -2.42
C ALA A 66 4.03 -0.89 -1.09
N ASP A 67 4.49 -1.77 -0.20
CA ASP A 67 5.23 -1.36 0.98
C ASP A 67 6.66 -1.94 0.94
N PHE A 68 7.59 -1.19 1.53
CA PHE A 68 8.98 -1.58 1.69
C PHE A 68 9.30 -1.72 3.16
N ARG A 69 9.90 -2.84 3.53
CA ARG A 69 10.12 -3.23 4.93
C ARG A 69 11.56 -3.61 5.19
N VAL A 70 11.98 -3.40 6.43
CA VAL A 70 13.20 -3.93 7.02
C VAL A 70 12.87 -4.59 8.35
N ARG A 71 13.24 -5.85 8.52
CA ARG A 71 12.92 -6.62 9.74
C ARG A 71 11.44 -6.52 10.15
N GLY A 72 10.52 -6.58 9.18
CA GLY A 72 9.08 -6.50 9.40
C GLY A 72 8.51 -5.09 9.63
N LYS A 73 9.34 -4.07 9.79
CA LYS A 73 8.91 -2.66 9.92
C LYS A 73 8.86 -1.99 8.57
N VAL A 74 7.75 -1.31 8.27
CA VAL A 74 7.62 -0.52 7.05
C VAL A 74 8.44 0.76 7.18
N PHE A 75 9.21 1.08 6.14
CA PHE A 75 9.94 2.35 6.03
C PHE A 75 9.48 3.20 4.83
N ALA A 76 8.82 2.62 3.82
CA ALA A 76 8.24 3.38 2.73
C ALA A 76 6.97 2.70 2.20
N TYR A 77 6.02 3.51 1.73
CA TYR A 77 4.86 3.06 0.96
C TYR A 77 4.89 3.71 -0.42
N PHE A 78 4.60 2.95 -1.44
CA PHE A 78 4.17 3.47 -2.72
C PHE A 78 2.64 3.45 -2.75
N LEU A 79 2.02 4.61 -2.95
CA LEU A 79 0.57 4.77 -3.07
C LEU A 79 0.22 5.28 -4.46
N ASN A 80 -0.75 4.63 -5.10
CA ASN A 80 -1.26 4.99 -6.40
C ASN A 80 -2.78 5.10 -6.32
N ASN A 81 -3.31 6.31 -6.44
CA ASN A 81 -4.75 6.59 -6.33
C ASN A 81 -5.38 6.00 -5.05
N HIS A 82 -4.70 6.19 -3.92
CA HIS A 82 -5.16 5.69 -2.63
C HIS A 82 -6.44 6.42 -2.22
N HIS A 83 -7.48 5.67 -1.84
CA HIS A 83 -8.81 6.22 -1.57
C HIS A 83 -9.41 7.05 -2.73
N SER A 84 -9.02 6.78 -3.97
CA SER A 84 -9.49 7.51 -5.17
C SER A 84 -9.11 9.00 -5.17
N ASP A 85 -7.97 9.34 -4.57
CA ASP A 85 -7.43 10.71 -4.50
C ASP A 85 -6.72 11.18 -5.78
N GLY A 86 -6.45 10.25 -6.71
CA GLY A 86 -5.76 10.54 -7.97
C GLY A 86 -4.26 10.82 -7.82
N ILE A 87 -3.70 10.65 -6.63
CA ILE A 87 -2.31 10.97 -6.32
C ILE A 87 -1.41 9.72 -6.45
N VAL A 88 -0.24 9.91 -7.06
CA VAL A 88 0.86 8.95 -7.02
C VAL A 88 1.93 9.49 -6.10
N SER A 89 2.30 8.74 -5.06
CA SER A 89 3.20 9.24 -4.02
C SER A 89 4.08 8.14 -3.41
N VAL A 90 5.16 8.58 -2.79
CA VAL A 90 5.90 7.81 -1.79
C VAL A 90 5.64 8.39 -0.41
N CYS A 91 5.25 7.54 0.53
CA CYS A 91 5.13 7.93 1.93
C CYS A 91 6.35 7.44 2.69
N CYS A 92 7.02 8.37 3.38
CA CYS A 92 8.19 8.14 4.22
C CYS A 92 7.91 8.64 5.64
N LYS A 93 8.70 8.16 6.58
CA LYS A 93 8.64 8.58 7.98
C LYS A 93 9.76 9.58 8.27
N SER A 94 9.46 10.58 9.07
CA SER A 94 10.42 11.52 9.66
C SER A 94 10.26 11.57 11.18
N GLU A 95 11.10 12.35 11.84
CA GLU A 95 10.88 12.71 13.23
C GLU A 95 9.56 13.47 13.40
N LEU A 96 8.96 13.37 14.60
CA LEU A 96 7.69 14.05 14.87
C LEU A 96 7.84 15.56 14.76
N GLY A 97 6.96 16.18 13.99
CA GLY A 97 6.98 17.61 13.71
C GLY A 97 7.62 17.95 12.36
N GLU A 98 8.68 17.28 11.95
CA GLU A 98 9.31 17.52 10.63
C GLU A 98 8.35 17.27 9.47
N ASN A 99 7.52 16.26 9.57
CA ASN A 99 6.50 15.96 8.57
C ASN A 99 5.48 17.09 8.41
N VAL A 100 5.08 17.70 9.51
CA VAL A 100 4.16 18.86 9.54
C VAL A 100 4.83 20.09 8.93
N ASP A 101 6.07 20.37 9.33
CA ASP A 101 6.84 21.47 8.79
C ASP A 101 7.05 21.34 7.27
N ARG A 102 7.38 20.13 6.81
CA ARG A 102 7.58 19.84 5.39
C ARG A 102 6.30 20.07 4.59
N ALA A 103 5.17 19.51 5.05
CA ALA A 103 3.87 19.70 4.41
C ALA A 103 3.41 21.17 4.44
N SER A 104 3.78 21.93 5.46
CA SER A 104 3.45 23.36 5.57
C SER A 104 4.29 24.24 4.65
N ARG A 105 5.55 23.88 4.43
CA ARG A 105 6.47 24.65 3.55
C ARG A 105 6.19 24.45 2.07
N GLU A 106 5.86 23.22 1.68
CA GLU A 106 5.65 22.84 0.30
C GLU A 106 4.35 22.01 0.14
N PRO A 107 3.17 22.62 0.41
CA PRO A 107 1.89 21.91 0.45
C PRO A 107 1.47 21.33 -0.91
N GLU A 108 2.01 21.85 -2.01
CA GLU A 108 1.77 21.31 -3.36
C GLU A 108 2.42 19.92 -3.56
N ARG A 109 3.55 19.68 -2.91
CA ARG A 109 4.37 18.49 -3.08
C ARG A 109 4.24 17.49 -1.95
N PHE A 110 4.11 17.98 -0.72
CA PHE A 110 4.06 17.17 0.49
C PHE A 110 2.69 17.24 1.15
N TYR A 111 2.24 16.13 1.69
CA TYR A 111 0.99 16.05 2.43
C TYR A 111 1.12 15.11 3.63
N LEU A 112 0.18 15.22 4.56
CA LEU A 112 0.09 14.32 5.70
C LEU A 112 -0.90 13.20 5.39
N PRO A 113 -0.45 11.94 5.28
CA PRO A 113 -1.35 10.84 5.00
C PRO A 113 -2.37 10.65 6.12
N ALA A 114 -3.63 10.39 5.76
CA ALA A 114 -4.65 10.04 6.72
C ALA A 114 -4.19 8.81 7.55
N TYR A 115 -4.58 8.76 8.81
CA TYR A 115 -4.29 7.69 9.79
C TYR A 115 -2.85 7.53 10.24
N ILE A 116 -1.83 7.90 9.47
CA ILE A 116 -0.42 7.73 9.84
C ILE A 116 0.38 9.03 9.95
N GLY A 117 -0.16 10.15 9.45
CA GLY A 117 0.48 11.47 9.55
C GLY A 117 0.88 11.85 10.98
N HIS A 118 0.03 11.56 11.97
CA HIS A 118 0.30 11.84 13.39
C HIS A 118 1.47 11.01 13.98
N ARG A 119 1.98 10.03 13.24
CA ARG A 119 3.12 9.19 13.63
C ARG A 119 4.44 9.60 12.95
N GLY A 120 4.49 10.79 12.37
CA GLY A 120 5.65 11.30 11.65
C GLY A 120 5.69 10.95 10.15
N TRP A 121 4.65 10.33 9.61
CA TRP A 121 4.59 10.01 8.18
C TRP A 121 4.20 11.23 7.35
N PHE A 122 4.80 11.35 6.17
CA PHE A 122 4.44 12.32 5.14
C PHE A 122 4.43 11.65 3.77
N GLY A 123 3.68 12.20 2.84
CA GLY A 123 3.66 11.78 1.44
C GLY A 123 4.34 12.82 0.56
N LEU A 124 5.23 12.38 -0.34
CA LEU A 124 5.77 13.18 -1.42
C LEU A 124 5.06 12.78 -2.71
N ARG A 125 4.46 13.73 -3.39
CA ARG A 125 3.81 13.52 -4.69
C ARG A 125 4.86 13.29 -5.77
N LEU A 126 4.65 12.24 -6.56
CA LEU A 126 5.52 11.82 -7.65
C LEU A 126 4.85 12.02 -9.03
N ASP A 127 3.66 12.62 -9.05
CA ASP A 127 2.82 12.84 -10.23
C ASP A 127 2.85 14.29 -10.73
N LEU A 128 3.68 15.15 -10.15
CA LEU A 128 3.73 16.58 -10.47
C LEU A 128 4.79 16.95 -11.53
N GLY A 129 5.14 16.03 -12.42
CA GLY A 129 6.16 16.24 -13.45
C GLY A 129 7.38 15.34 -13.27
N ALA A 130 8.57 15.84 -13.60
CA ALA A 130 9.81 15.07 -13.44
C ALA A 130 10.11 14.80 -11.96
N VAL A 131 10.35 13.53 -11.63
CA VAL A 131 10.66 13.12 -10.26
C VAL A 131 12.13 13.37 -9.99
N ASP A 132 12.44 14.07 -8.89
CA ASP A 132 13.78 14.16 -8.34
C ASP A 132 14.11 12.88 -7.56
N TRP A 133 14.75 11.95 -8.22
CA TRP A 133 15.10 10.64 -7.63
C TRP A 133 16.19 10.73 -6.57
N GLU A 134 16.99 11.79 -6.55
CA GLU A 134 17.98 12.02 -5.49
C GLU A 134 17.28 12.45 -4.20
N GLU A 135 16.33 13.38 -4.30
CA GLU A 135 15.48 13.74 -3.17
C GLU A 135 14.71 12.51 -2.62
N VAL A 136 14.08 11.73 -3.50
CA VAL A 136 13.36 10.50 -3.11
C VAL A 136 14.29 9.54 -2.37
N ARG A 137 15.52 9.34 -2.86
CA ARG A 137 16.50 8.49 -2.22
C ARG A 137 16.82 8.98 -0.80
N ASN A 138 17.12 10.27 -0.65
CA ASN A 138 17.45 10.86 0.64
C ASN A 138 16.30 10.68 1.66
N LEU A 139 15.05 10.89 1.24
CA LEU A 139 13.88 10.74 2.10
C LEU A 139 13.64 9.27 2.47
N VAL A 140 13.82 8.36 1.54
CA VAL A 140 13.69 6.91 1.79
C VAL A 140 14.77 6.43 2.75
N GLU A 141 16.02 6.88 2.60
CA GLU A 141 17.14 6.52 3.49
C GLU A 141 16.92 7.03 4.92
N LEU A 142 16.48 8.28 5.09
CA LEU A 142 16.12 8.82 6.40
C LEU A 142 15.00 8.00 7.06
N SER A 143 13.97 7.66 6.30
CA SER A 143 12.87 6.83 6.79
C SER A 143 13.31 5.41 7.14
N TYR A 144 14.21 4.83 6.35
CA TYR A 144 14.83 3.53 6.64
C TYR A 144 15.61 3.57 7.96
N ASP A 145 16.39 4.61 8.20
CA ASP A 145 17.19 4.77 9.42
C ASP A 145 16.34 4.81 10.69
N LEU A 146 15.12 5.37 10.59
CA LEU A 146 14.15 5.35 11.69
C LEU A 146 13.48 3.97 11.92
N ALA A 147 13.43 3.13 10.92
CA ALA A 147 12.79 1.82 10.99
C ALA A 147 13.78 0.68 11.27
N ALA A 148 14.98 0.77 10.71
CA ALA A 148 15.98 -0.29 10.75
C ALA A 148 16.67 -0.40 12.12
N PRO A 149 17.12 -1.60 12.50
CA PRO A 149 18.04 -1.74 13.63
C PRO A 149 19.33 -0.95 13.41
N LYS A 150 19.87 -0.34 14.47
CA LYS A 150 21.12 0.47 14.41
C LYS A 150 22.28 -0.26 13.76
N LYS A 151 22.36 -1.58 13.93
CA LYS A 151 23.41 -2.41 13.30
C LYS A 151 23.37 -2.33 11.77
N LEU A 152 22.19 -2.28 11.16
CA LEU A 152 22.04 -2.17 9.70
C LEU A 152 22.29 -0.75 9.22
N VAL A 153 21.90 0.27 9.99
CA VAL A 153 22.16 1.67 9.68
C VAL A 153 23.66 1.94 9.67
N ASN A 154 24.39 1.43 10.66
CA ASN A 154 25.85 1.62 10.79
C ASN A 154 26.68 0.79 9.79
N ALA A 155 26.06 -0.16 9.07
CA ALA A 155 26.73 -1.02 8.09
C ALA A 155 26.67 -0.49 6.64
N ARG A 156 26.05 0.69 6.44
CA ARG A 156 25.94 1.36 5.12
C ARG A 156 27.18 2.18 4.79
#